data_2587f50975fece2accba38a50382b552
#
_entry.id   2587f50975fece2accba38a50382b552
#
_cell.length_a   1.000
_cell.length_b   1.000
_cell.length_c   1.000
_cell.angle_alpha   90.00
_cell.angle_beta   90.00
_cell.angle_gamma   90.00
#
_symmetry.space_group_name_H-M   'P 1'
#
loop_
_entity.id
_entity.type
_entity.pdbx_description
1 polymer ?
#
loop_
_entity_poly.entity_id
_entity_poly.type
_entity_poly.pdbx_seq_one_letter_code
_entity_poly.pdbx_strand_id
1 'polypeptide(L)'
;MAEASGELYFLSEIDPETQNFTKYVKIGIVKNDRSTESRIDEHQTGNPREIRDLKVILSPRVRKLERLLHGVFERQCVGGEWFEFGEETLTEAINFAIEQAAELCGLEEIVSEVENFAKTESTEEEVPSDENARDLARRFHFLHQNEKKLKAVIGDVNKKIADVEDDKIGKDLLSADERLTERKTIFPKPSFKKADFKSQELDLYLNFCEISTEVKQKTLSINKDIKNDAGESTSFFPEWNQEYDEISKLIVETSELIDSSSPEAVFENLMVNRCELTKFQSLYDFRKTNFEYRLKHACGLASGIKGVCTWKRSLIEKEVFDETKFKEEHPDKHAEYTKTGESYQRTFVGRGNRRPVIY
;
A
#
# COMPACT_ATOMS: atom_id res chain seq x y z
N MET A 1 -8.50 -0.74 12.74
CA MET A 1 -9.84 -0.88 12.10
C MET A 1 -9.74 -2.06 11.16
N ALA A 2 -10.67 -3.02 11.30
CA ALA A 2 -10.78 -4.16 10.39
C ALA A 2 -10.84 -3.64 8.95
N GLU A 3 -10.02 -4.20 8.08
CA GLU A 3 -10.13 -3.88 6.66
C GLU A 3 -11.42 -4.49 6.12
N ALA A 4 -12.28 -3.67 5.52
CA ALA A 4 -13.60 -4.10 5.07
C ALA A 4 -13.50 -5.18 4.00
N SER A 5 -14.36 -6.20 4.11
CA SER A 5 -14.68 -7.11 3.00
C SER A 5 -15.43 -6.35 1.91
N GLY A 6 -15.45 -6.87 0.71
CA GLY A 6 -16.14 -6.25 -0.41
C GLY A 6 -15.91 -6.99 -1.72
N GLU A 7 -16.26 -6.31 -2.81
CA GLU A 7 -16.08 -6.81 -4.17
C GLU A 7 -14.92 -6.09 -4.84
N LEU A 8 -13.99 -6.84 -5.40
CA LEU A 8 -13.05 -6.37 -6.41
C LEU A 8 -13.69 -6.56 -7.77
N TYR A 9 -13.70 -5.52 -8.58
CA TYR A 9 -14.26 -5.59 -9.92
C TYR A 9 -13.23 -5.25 -11.01
N PHE A 10 -13.41 -5.89 -12.15
CA PHE A 10 -12.80 -5.56 -13.43
C PHE A 10 -13.93 -5.05 -14.32
N LEU A 11 -13.95 -3.76 -14.64
CA LEU A 11 -14.93 -3.16 -15.54
C LEU A 11 -14.25 -2.79 -16.86
N SER A 12 -14.98 -2.93 -17.97
CA SER A 12 -14.52 -2.42 -19.26
C SER A 12 -15.67 -1.78 -20.04
N GLU A 13 -15.30 -0.95 -20.99
CA GLU A 13 -16.22 -0.34 -21.93
C GLU A 13 -16.53 -1.31 -23.07
N ILE A 14 -17.74 -1.24 -23.59
CA ILE A 14 -18.16 -1.95 -24.81
C ILE A 14 -17.88 -1.06 -26.01
N ASP A 15 -17.14 -1.57 -26.97
CA ASP A 15 -16.94 -0.92 -28.26
C ASP A 15 -18.27 -0.93 -29.05
N PRO A 16 -18.82 0.22 -29.44
CA PRO A 16 -20.14 0.31 -30.06
C PRO A 16 -20.20 -0.33 -31.46
N GLU A 17 -19.08 -0.43 -32.18
CA GLU A 17 -19.02 -0.99 -33.52
C GLU A 17 -18.92 -2.52 -33.50
N THR A 18 -18.01 -3.03 -32.64
CA THR A 18 -17.72 -4.46 -32.57
C THR A 18 -18.56 -5.20 -31.55
N GLN A 19 -19.19 -4.49 -30.62
CA GLN A 19 -19.91 -5.04 -29.46
C GLN A 19 -19.03 -5.90 -28.52
N ASN A 20 -17.72 -5.76 -28.61
CA ASN A 20 -16.75 -6.45 -27.77
C ASN A 20 -16.27 -5.51 -26.66
N PHE A 21 -15.70 -6.10 -25.60
CA PHE A 21 -14.97 -5.35 -24.60
C PHE A 21 -13.74 -4.65 -25.20
N THR A 22 -13.49 -3.43 -24.77
CA THR A 22 -12.24 -2.76 -25.12
C THR A 22 -11.07 -3.35 -24.32
N LYS A 23 -9.85 -3.00 -24.74
CA LYS A 23 -8.62 -3.38 -23.99
C LYS A 23 -8.42 -2.60 -22.69
N TYR A 24 -9.24 -1.58 -22.45
CA TYR A 24 -9.14 -0.75 -21.25
C TYR A 24 -10.04 -1.31 -20.16
N VAL A 25 -9.42 -1.61 -19.03
CA VAL A 25 -10.06 -2.25 -17.89
C VAL A 25 -9.83 -1.41 -16.63
N LYS A 26 -10.90 -1.11 -15.94
CA LYS A 26 -10.84 -0.47 -14.62
C LYS A 26 -10.81 -1.54 -13.55
N ILE A 27 -9.78 -1.52 -12.68
CA ILE A 27 -9.69 -2.34 -11.48
C ILE A 27 -10.02 -1.46 -10.28
N GLY A 28 -11.07 -1.81 -9.55
CA GLY A 28 -11.49 -1.06 -8.38
C GLY A 28 -12.28 -1.91 -7.40
N ILE A 29 -12.79 -1.29 -6.34
CA ILE A 29 -13.50 -1.99 -5.27
C ILE A 29 -14.79 -1.28 -4.87
N VAL A 30 -15.72 -2.09 -4.36
CA VAL A 30 -16.82 -1.64 -3.50
C VAL A 30 -16.73 -2.36 -2.15
N LYS A 31 -17.16 -1.68 -1.10
CA LYS A 31 -17.26 -2.27 0.24
C LYS A 31 -18.65 -2.85 0.44
N ASN A 32 -18.81 -3.65 1.51
CA ASN A 32 -20.04 -4.43 1.81
C ASN A 32 -21.36 -3.62 1.87
N ASP A 33 -21.30 -2.30 1.97
CA ASP A 33 -22.48 -1.41 1.99
C ASP A 33 -22.97 -1.00 0.60
N ARG A 34 -22.27 -1.42 -0.47
CA ARG A 34 -22.57 -1.07 -1.86
C ARG A 34 -22.35 -2.28 -2.76
N SER A 35 -22.90 -2.23 -3.98
CA SER A 35 -22.67 -3.27 -5.01
C SER A 35 -21.88 -2.72 -6.20
N THR A 36 -21.30 -3.64 -6.98
CA THR A 36 -20.62 -3.31 -8.23
C THR A 36 -21.58 -2.66 -9.24
N GLU A 37 -22.85 -3.08 -9.28
CA GLU A 37 -23.87 -2.48 -10.15
C GLU A 37 -24.05 -1.00 -9.87
N SER A 38 -24.15 -0.61 -8.58
CA SER A 38 -24.27 0.81 -8.22
C SER A 38 -23.03 1.61 -8.62
N ARG A 39 -21.87 0.96 -8.69
CA ARG A 39 -20.61 1.57 -9.10
C ARG A 39 -20.54 1.71 -10.63
N ILE A 40 -21.07 0.74 -11.37
CA ILE A 40 -21.21 0.82 -12.82
C ILE A 40 -22.09 2.02 -13.18
N ASP A 41 -23.24 2.19 -12.52
CA ASP A 41 -24.15 3.33 -12.74
C ASP A 41 -23.46 4.68 -12.52
N GLU A 42 -22.64 4.80 -11.47
CA GLU A 42 -21.85 6.01 -11.22
C GLU A 42 -20.84 6.29 -12.35
N HIS A 43 -20.14 5.26 -12.81
CA HIS A 43 -19.15 5.38 -13.90
C HIS A 43 -19.81 5.59 -15.26
N GLN A 44 -21.02 5.04 -15.46
CA GLN A 44 -21.80 5.25 -16.67
C GLN A 44 -22.23 6.70 -16.84
N THR A 45 -22.40 7.44 -15.72
CA THR A 45 -22.73 8.85 -15.76
C THR A 45 -21.61 9.65 -16.42
N GLY A 46 -21.87 10.16 -17.62
CA GLY A 46 -20.91 10.93 -18.41
C GLY A 46 -19.97 10.10 -19.28
N ASN A 47 -20.09 8.76 -19.28
CA ASN A 47 -19.41 7.91 -20.25
C ASN A 47 -20.36 7.57 -21.40
N PRO A 48 -20.04 7.90 -22.67
CA PRO A 48 -20.89 7.61 -23.82
C PRO A 48 -20.90 6.12 -24.23
N ARG A 49 -19.92 5.33 -23.74
CA ARG A 49 -19.82 3.91 -23.98
C ARG A 49 -20.45 3.14 -22.83
N GLU A 50 -21.10 2.04 -23.13
CA GLU A 50 -21.64 1.15 -22.11
C GLU A 50 -20.47 0.52 -21.31
N ILE A 51 -20.59 0.55 -19.99
CA ILE A 51 -19.64 -0.07 -19.06
C ILE A 51 -20.28 -1.36 -18.54
N ARG A 52 -19.53 -2.47 -18.60
CA ARG A 52 -19.92 -3.76 -18.03
C ARG A 52 -18.80 -4.35 -17.19
N ASP A 53 -19.17 -5.22 -16.28
CA ASP A 53 -18.21 -6.03 -15.54
C ASP A 53 -17.70 -7.20 -16.39
N LEU A 54 -16.39 -7.38 -16.38
CA LEU A 54 -15.69 -8.56 -16.89
C LEU A 54 -15.62 -9.64 -15.83
N LYS A 55 -15.43 -9.23 -14.58
CA LYS A 55 -15.31 -10.09 -13.42
C LYS A 55 -15.55 -9.33 -12.13
N VAL A 56 -16.27 -9.96 -11.20
CA VAL A 56 -16.41 -9.55 -9.81
C VAL A 56 -15.87 -10.66 -8.91
N ILE A 57 -15.09 -10.30 -7.90
CA ILE A 57 -14.44 -11.23 -6.97
C ILE A 57 -14.71 -10.74 -5.55
N LEU A 58 -15.38 -11.56 -4.76
CA LEU A 58 -15.57 -11.32 -3.33
C LEU A 58 -14.25 -11.57 -2.58
N SER A 59 -13.85 -10.65 -1.72
CA SER A 59 -12.65 -10.81 -0.92
C SER A 59 -12.78 -10.12 0.44
N PRO A 60 -12.36 -10.76 1.54
CA PRO A 60 -12.03 -10.03 2.75
C PRO A 60 -10.83 -9.14 2.45
N ARG A 61 -10.76 -7.99 3.15
CA ARG A 61 -9.63 -7.06 2.99
C ARG A 61 -9.41 -6.61 1.53
N VAL A 62 -10.50 -6.37 0.84
CA VAL A 62 -10.55 -6.08 -0.60
C VAL A 62 -9.62 -4.94 -1.03
N ARG A 63 -9.39 -3.92 -0.17
CA ARG A 63 -8.41 -2.85 -0.44
C ARG A 63 -6.97 -3.34 -0.53
N LYS A 64 -6.62 -4.40 0.21
CA LYS A 64 -5.29 -4.99 0.13
C LYS A 64 -5.10 -5.71 -1.20
N LEU A 65 -6.13 -6.42 -1.65
CA LEU A 65 -6.14 -7.07 -2.96
C LEU A 65 -6.04 -6.06 -4.11
N GLU A 66 -6.85 -4.99 -4.08
CA GLU A 66 -6.78 -3.91 -5.06
C GLU A 66 -5.38 -3.30 -5.14
N ARG A 67 -4.80 -2.95 -3.99
CA ARG A 67 -3.44 -2.37 -3.94
C ARG A 67 -2.37 -3.30 -4.49
N LEU A 68 -2.49 -4.60 -4.21
CA LEU A 68 -1.60 -5.62 -4.78
C LEU A 68 -1.70 -5.63 -6.31
N LEU A 69 -2.92 -5.70 -6.86
CA LEU A 69 -3.14 -5.73 -8.31
C LEU A 69 -2.62 -4.46 -8.99
N HIS A 70 -2.90 -3.29 -8.43
CA HIS A 70 -2.39 -2.03 -8.96
C HIS A 70 -0.86 -1.98 -8.99
N GLY A 71 -0.18 -2.57 -8.00
CA GLY A 71 1.28 -2.65 -8.00
C GLY A 71 1.84 -3.70 -8.95
N VAL A 72 1.21 -4.89 -9.02
CA VAL A 72 1.65 -5.97 -9.91
C VAL A 72 1.49 -5.59 -11.37
N PHE A 73 0.41 -4.91 -11.71
CA PHE A 73 0.07 -4.48 -13.07
C PHE A 73 0.36 -2.98 -13.32
N GLU A 74 1.28 -2.37 -12.55
CA GLU A 74 1.60 -0.95 -12.71
C GLU A 74 2.04 -0.61 -14.15
N ARG A 75 2.72 -1.54 -14.83
CA ARG A 75 3.17 -1.34 -16.21
C ARG A 75 2.01 -1.16 -17.20
N GLN A 76 0.88 -1.81 -16.94
CA GLN A 76 -0.34 -1.72 -17.76
C GLN A 76 -1.19 -0.50 -17.41
N CYS A 77 -0.90 0.20 -16.31
CA CYS A 77 -1.68 1.36 -15.87
C CYS A 77 -1.58 2.50 -16.87
N VAL A 78 -2.73 2.94 -17.39
CA VAL A 78 -2.83 4.05 -18.36
C VAL A 78 -3.31 5.35 -17.70
N GLY A 79 -3.85 5.29 -16.49
CA GLY A 79 -4.22 6.46 -15.71
C GLY A 79 -5.24 6.15 -14.62
N GLY A 80 -5.00 6.66 -13.41
CA GLY A 80 -5.86 6.38 -12.26
C GLY A 80 -5.95 4.89 -11.96
N GLU A 81 -7.15 4.33 -12.07
CA GLU A 81 -7.45 2.91 -11.86
C GLU A 81 -7.71 2.15 -13.18
N TRP A 82 -7.33 2.75 -14.32
CA TRP A 82 -7.48 2.16 -15.65
C TRP A 82 -6.18 1.53 -16.13
N PHE A 83 -6.31 0.35 -16.73
CA PHE A 83 -5.23 -0.48 -17.22
C PHE A 83 -5.49 -0.89 -18.68
N GLU A 84 -4.44 -1.01 -19.48
CA GLU A 84 -4.50 -1.54 -20.83
C GLU A 84 -4.02 -2.98 -20.83
N PHE A 85 -4.91 -3.92 -21.09
CA PHE A 85 -4.61 -5.34 -21.13
C PHE A 85 -4.83 -5.93 -22.52
N GLY A 86 -3.89 -6.79 -22.96
CA GLY A 86 -4.19 -7.78 -23.97
C GLY A 86 -5.02 -8.92 -23.38
N GLU A 87 -5.61 -9.74 -24.22
CA GLU A 87 -6.52 -10.84 -23.80
C GLU A 87 -5.81 -11.82 -22.85
N GLU A 88 -4.60 -12.23 -23.16
CA GLU A 88 -3.78 -13.13 -22.33
C GLU A 88 -3.47 -12.51 -20.96
N THR A 89 -2.94 -11.29 -20.96
CA THR A 89 -2.57 -10.59 -19.71
C THR A 89 -3.78 -10.26 -18.85
N LEU A 90 -4.96 -10.01 -19.45
CA LEU A 90 -6.21 -9.84 -18.70
C LEU A 90 -6.61 -11.14 -18.00
N THR A 91 -6.51 -12.26 -18.71
CA THR A 91 -6.80 -13.58 -18.14
C THR A 91 -5.85 -13.90 -16.98
N GLU A 92 -4.56 -13.61 -17.12
CA GLU A 92 -3.58 -13.73 -16.05
C GLU A 92 -3.94 -12.85 -14.84
N ALA A 93 -4.32 -11.59 -15.07
CA ALA A 93 -4.68 -10.66 -14.00
C ALA A 93 -5.91 -11.13 -13.21
N ILE A 94 -6.93 -11.64 -13.89
CA ILE A 94 -8.14 -12.17 -13.26
C ILE A 94 -7.82 -13.44 -12.45
N ASN A 95 -7.07 -14.38 -13.04
CA ASN A 95 -6.68 -15.61 -12.34
C ASN A 95 -5.82 -15.32 -11.11
N PHE A 96 -4.84 -14.44 -11.25
CA PHE A 96 -4.02 -13.97 -10.13
C PHE A 96 -4.89 -13.34 -9.02
N ALA A 97 -5.86 -12.49 -9.37
CA ALA A 97 -6.77 -11.90 -8.40
C ALA A 97 -7.60 -12.95 -7.65
N ILE A 98 -8.08 -13.98 -8.35
CA ILE A 98 -8.86 -15.09 -7.75
C ILE A 98 -7.98 -15.87 -6.75
N GLU A 99 -6.75 -16.21 -7.12
CA GLU A 99 -5.80 -16.92 -6.25
C GLU A 99 -5.49 -16.12 -4.97
N GLN A 100 -5.20 -14.83 -5.12
CA GLN A 100 -4.89 -13.98 -3.97
C GLN A 100 -6.12 -13.72 -3.08
N ALA A 101 -7.31 -13.63 -3.65
CA ALA A 101 -8.56 -13.57 -2.90
C ALA A 101 -8.79 -14.84 -2.08
N ALA A 102 -8.52 -16.01 -2.66
CA ALA A 102 -8.63 -17.30 -1.98
C ALA A 102 -7.63 -17.39 -0.80
N GLU A 103 -6.41 -16.88 -0.96
CA GLU A 103 -5.43 -16.80 0.15
C GLU A 103 -5.94 -15.90 1.28
N LEU A 104 -6.51 -14.73 0.95
CA LEU A 104 -7.10 -13.84 1.95
C LEU A 104 -8.30 -14.48 2.68
N CYS A 105 -9.15 -15.21 1.96
CA CYS A 105 -10.25 -15.97 2.57
C CYS A 105 -9.73 -17.02 3.56
N GLY A 106 -8.67 -17.73 3.20
CA GLY A 106 -8.02 -18.71 4.09
C GLY A 106 -7.38 -18.10 5.35
N LEU A 107 -7.19 -16.79 5.39
CA LEU A 107 -6.65 -16.06 6.53
C LEU A 107 -7.71 -15.31 7.34
N GLU A 108 -8.97 -15.30 6.95
CA GLU A 108 -9.99 -14.43 7.55
C GLU A 108 -10.19 -14.70 9.05
N GLU A 109 -10.26 -15.97 9.46
CA GLU A 109 -10.37 -16.37 10.85
C GLU A 109 -9.15 -15.92 11.66
N ILE A 110 -7.95 -16.20 11.16
CA ILE A 110 -6.67 -15.78 11.77
C ILE A 110 -6.62 -14.25 11.96
N VAL A 111 -7.01 -13.48 10.95
CA VAL A 111 -7.05 -12.03 11.02
C VAL A 111 -8.05 -11.54 12.06
N SER A 112 -9.25 -12.13 12.09
CA SER A 112 -10.29 -11.78 13.08
C SER A 112 -9.80 -12.03 14.51
N GLU A 113 -9.17 -13.17 14.77
CA GLU A 113 -8.61 -13.47 16.08
C GLU A 113 -7.46 -12.52 16.46
N VAL A 114 -6.53 -12.24 15.53
CA VAL A 114 -5.44 -11.29 15.76
C VAL A 114 -5.97 -9.88 16.06
N GLU A 115 -7.03 -9.43 15.38
CA GLU A 115 -7.65 -8.14 15.68
C GLU A 115 -8.31 -8.11 17.07
N ASN A 116 -8.81 -9.23 17.56
CA ASN A 116 -9.33 -9.36 18.92
C ASN A 116 -8.18 -9.36 19.94
N PHE A 117 -7.11 -10.13 19.70
CA PHE A 117 -5.90 -10.07 20.53
C PHE A 117 -5.31 -8.67 20.60
N ALA A 118 -5.34 -7.94 19.47
CA ALA A 118 -4.82 -6.59 19.37
C ALA A 118 -5.52 -5.56 20.28
N LYS A 119 -6.76 -5.84 20.69
CA LYS A 119 -7.54 -5.01 21.61
C LYS A 119 -7.33 -5.39 23.09
N THR A 120 -6.55 -6.44 23.34
CA THR A 120 -6.32 -6.99 24.68
C THR A 120 -4.85 -6.80 25.06
N GLU A 121 -4.59 -6.41 26.30
CA GLU A 121 -3.23 -6.35 26.83
C GLU A 121 -2.57 -7.75 26.77
N SER A 122 -1.30 -7.81 26.40
CA SER A 122 -0.59 -9.07 26.39
C SER A 122 -0.20 -9.52 27.77
N THR A 123 -0.23 -10.84 28.01
CA THR A 123 0.39 -11.41 29.20
C THR A 123 1.91 -11.21 29.17
N GLU A 124 2.58 -11.32 30.32
CA GLU A 124 4.05 -11.27 30.37
C GLU A 124 4.69 -12.57 29.89
N GLU A 125 3.91 -13.63 29.75
CA GLU A 125 4.37 -14.95 29.30
C GLU A 125 4.71 -14.95 27.80
N GLU A 126 5.58 -15.87 27.42
CA GLU A 126 5.90 -16.17 26.01
C GLU A 126 5.45 -17.61 25.69
N VAL A 127 4.90 -17.80 24.50
CA VAL A 127 4.56 -19.14 23.99
C VAL A 127 5.85 -19.92 23.71
N PRO A 128 5.93 -21.23 24.02
CA PRO A 128 7.04 -22.06 23.61
C PRO A 128 7.21 -22.05 22.07
N SER A 129 8.47 -22.01 21.62
CA SER A 129 8.74 -22.04 20.17
C SER A 129 8.62 -23.45 19.59
N ASP A 130 8.11 -23.56 18.38
CA ASP A 130 8.18 -24.73 17.52
C ASP A 130 8.86 -24.39 16.19
N GLU A 131 9.08 -25.39 15.33
CA GLU A 131 9.74 -25.17 14.04
C GLU A 131 8.84 -24.40 13.07
N ASN A 132 7.52 -24.56 13.15
CA ASN A 132 6.59 -23.79 12.33
C ASN A 132 6.68 -22.29 12.62
N ALA A 133 6.70 -21.91 13.89
CA ALA A 133 6.86 -20.49 14.28
C ALA A 133 8.20 -19.92 13.82
N ARG A 134 9.28 -20.73 13.88
CA ARG A 134 10.61 -20.32 13.36
C ARG A 134 10.61 -20.13 11.86
N ASP A 135 9.99 -21.04 11.10
CA ASP A 135 9.86 -20.92 9.65
C ASP A 135 9.05 -19.68 9.26
N LEU A 136 7.90 -19.46 9.88
CA LEU A 136 7.10 -18.25 9.67
C LEU A 136 7.91 -16.98 9.94
N ALA A 137 8.72 -16.95 11.00
CA ALA A 137 9.53 -15.80 11.37
C ALA A 137 10.68 -15.55 10.38
N ARG A 138 11.33 -16.61 9.86
CA ARG A 138 12.36 -16.51 8.80
C ARG A 138 11.74 -15.96 7.51
N ARG A 139 10.58 -16.48 7.09
CA ARG A 139 9.84 -16.00 5.89
C ARG A 139 9.44 -14.54 6.03
N PHE A 140 8.84 -14.17 7.14
CA PHE A 140 8.49 -12.77 7.44
C PHE A 140 9.71 -11.86 7.38
N HIS A 141 10.82 -12.26 8.03
CA HIS A 141 12.04 -11.46 8.06
C HIS A 141 12.65 -11.29 6.67
N PHE A 142 12.76 -12.36 5.90
CA PHE A 142 13.26 -12.33 4.53
C PHE A 142 12.46 -11.37 3.65
N LEU A 143 11.12 -11.50 3.66
CA LEU A 143 10.24 -10.62 2.90
C LEU A 143 10.33 -9.16 3.36
N HIS A 144 10.41 -8.93 4.67
CA HIS A 144 10.54 -7.59 5.23
C HIS A 144 11.83 -6.90 4.80
N GLN A 145 12.98 -7.60 4.83
CA GLN A 145 14.26 -7.03 4.43
C GLN A 145 14.30 -6.71 2.93
N ASN A 146 13.82 -7.64 2.09
CA ASN A 146 13.82 -7.43 0.66
C ASN A 146 12.80 -6.36 0.21
N GLU A 147 11.61 -6.31 0.83
CA GLU A 147 10.66 -5.23 0.61
C GLU A 147 11.25 -3.86 0.97
N LYS A 148 12.03 -3.79 2.05
CA LYS A 148 12.74 -2.55 2.45
C LYS A 148 13.81 -2.15 1.43
N LYS A 149 14.58 -3.12 0.90
CA LYS A 149 15.56 -2.87 -0.17
C LYS A 149 14.86 -2.35 -1.43
N LEU A 150 13.78 -3.00 -1.86
CA LEU A 150 13.00 -2.58 -3.03
C LEU A 150 12.47 -1.15 -2.87
N LYS A 151 11.92 -0.81 -1.70
CA LYS A 151 11.46 0.55 -1.41
C LYS A 151 12.58 1.59 -1.49
N ALA A 152 13.77 1.26 -1.01
CA ALA A 152 14.92 2.15 -1.08
C ALA A 152 15.31 2.41 -2.54
N VAL A 153 15.49 1.36 -3.34
CA VAL A 153 15.85 1.49 -4.77
C VAL A 153 14.78 2.25 -5.56
N ILE A 154 13.49 1.98 -5.34
CA ILE A 154 12.39 2.75 -5.96
C ILE A 154 12.48 4.23 -5.55
N GLY A 155 12.82 4.50 -4.29
CA GLY A 155 13.04 5.87 -3.80
C GLY A 155 14.17 6.57 -4.52
N ASP A 156 15.30 5.89 -4.74
CA ASP A 156 16.46 6.41 -5.46
C ASP A 156 16.15 6.63 -6.95
N VAL A 157 15.43 5.71 -7.60
CA VAL A 157 14.90 5.89 -8.97
C VAL A 157 14.03 7.14 -9.05
N ASN A 158 13.06 7.29 -8.15
CA ASN A 158 12.18 8.45 -8.14
C ASN A 158 12.96 9.76 -7.93
N LYS A 159 14.00 9.74 -7.08
CA LYS A 159 14.88 10.88 -6.86
C LYS A 159 15.68 11.20 -8.12
N LYS A 160 16.31 10.19 -8.75
CA LYS A 160 17.08 10.38 -9.98
C LYS A 160 16.25 11.02 -11.09
N ILE A 161 14.99 10.56 -11.25
CA ILE A 161 14.07 11.16 -12.24
C ILE A 161 13.65 12.58 -11.82
N ALA A 162 13.50 12.84 -10.52
CA ALA A 162 13.17 14.18 -10.03
C ALA A 162 14.33 15.19 -10.18
N ASP A 163 15.55 14.73 -10.35
CA ASP A 163 16.74 15.57 -10.58
C ASP A 163 16.83 16.08 -12.04
N VAL A 164 15.90 15.69 -12.92
CA VAL A 164 15.80 16.25 -14.28
C VAL A 164 15.44 17.75 -14.19
N GLU A 165 15.95 18.51 -15.16
CA GLU A 165 15.69 19.95 -15.24
C GLU A 165 14.18 20.26 -15.28
N ASP A 166 13.77 21.33 -14.61
CA ASP A 166 12.35 21.69 -14.41
C ASP A 166 11.59 21.91 -15.72
N ASP A 167 12.25 22.43 -16.75
CA ASP A 167 11.66 22.67 -18.06
C ASP A 167 11.38 21.38 -18.86
N LYS A 168 12.01 20.27 -18.47
CA LYS A 168 11.81 18.94 -19.08
C LYS A 168 10.79 18.09 -18.33
N ILE A 169 10.49 18.42 -17.08
CA ILE A 169 9.48 17.70 -16.30
C ILE A 169 8.07 18.04 -16.83
N GLY A 170 7.25 17.02 -17.00
CA GLY A 170 5.91 17.15 -17.54
C GLY A 170 5.87 16.76 -19.01
N LYS A 171 5.71 17.74 -19.90
CA LYS A 171 5.49 17.47 -21.34
C LYS A 171 6.65 16.71 -22.01
N ASP A 172 7.88 17.02 -21.61
CA ASP A 172 9.08 16.50 -22.26
C ASP A 172 9.61 15.20 -21.61
N LEU A 173 9.12 14.88 -20.42
CA LEU A 173 9.40 13.61 -19.71
C LEU A 173 8.22 12.66 -19.80
N LEU A 174 7.81 12.38 -21.02
CA LEU A 174 6.84 11.35 -21.33
C LEU A 174 7.59 10.10 -21.83
N SER A 175 7.44 8.98 -21.11
CA SER A 175 8.07 7.72 -21.55
C SER A 175 7.38 7.15 -22.80
N ALA A 176 8.04 6.18 -23.47
CA ALA A 176 7.47 5.44 -24.59
C ALA A 176 6.13 4.78 -24.22
N ASP A 177 5.95 4.37 -22.99
CA ASP A 177 4.69 3.85 -22.43
C ASP A 177 3.72 4.98 -21.99
N GLU A 178 3.96 6.24 -22.43
CA GLU A 178 3.17 7.42 -22.12
C GLU A 178 3.00 7.68 -20.59
N ARG A 179 4.05 7.40 -19.82
CA ARG A 179 4.09 7.69 -18.39
C ARG A 179 4.68 9.07 -18.14
N LEU A 180 3.86 9.95 -17.60
CA LEU A 180 4.21 11.34 -17.36
C LEU A 180 4.86 11.53 -15.99
N THR A 181 5.99 12.23 -15.97
CA THR A 181 6.57 12.80 -14.75
C THR A 181 6.16 14.27 -14.63
N GLU A 182 5.48 14.62 -13.56
CA GLU A 182 4.95 15.96 -13.32
C GLU A 182 5.46 16.55 -12.02
N ARG A 183 5.72 17.87 -12.00
CA ARG A 183 5.96 18.62 -10.76
C ARG A 183 4.75 19.50 -10.46
N LYS A 184 4.17 19.34 -9.27
CA LYS A 184 2.98 20.09 -8.83
C LYS A 184 3.25 20.83 -7.54
N THR A 185 2.74 22.05 -7.46
CA THR A 185 2.69 22.78 -6.19
C THR A 185 1.56 22.22 -5.34
N ILE A 186 1.90 21.75 -4.16
CA ILE A 186 0.95 21.26 -3.17
C ILE A 186 0.68 22.39 -2.18
N PHE A 187 -0.58 22.73 -2.03
CA PHE A 187 -1.07 23.68 -1.05
C PHE A 187 -1.64 22.89 0.15
N PRO A 188 -0.95 22.88 1.29
CA PRO A 188 -1.45 22.20 2.48
C PRO A 188 -2.78 22.82 2.94
N LYS A 189 -3.70 21.98 3.38
CA LYS A 189 -4.93 22.46 4.01
C LYS A 189 -4.60 23.08 5.38
N PRO A 190 -5.36 24.10 5.81
CA PRO A 190 -5.26 24.61 7.18
C PRO A 190 -5.43 23.47 8.19
N SER A 191 -4.61 23.47 9.22
CA SER A 191 -4.65 22.46 10.30
C SER A 191 -4.51 23.14 11.66
N PHE A 192 -5.30 22.71 12.63
CA PHE A 192 -5.19 23.14 14.00
C PHE A 192 -3.86 22.67 14.62
N LYS A 193 -3.10 23.61 15.18
CA LYS A 193 -1.78 23.35 15.77
C LYS A 193 -1.93 22.98 17.24
N LYS A 194 -2.43 21.77 17.48
CA LYS A 194 -2.73 21.23 18.82
C LYS A 194 -1.57 21.35 19.79
N ALA A 195 -0.33 21.10 19.34
CA ALA A 195 0.87 21.19 20.19
C ALA A 195 1.14 22.61 20.64
N ASP A 196 1.02 23.61 19.74
CA ASP A 196 1.20 25.03 20.05
C ASP A 196 0.11 25.48 21.02
N PHE A 197 -1.15 25.12 20.75
CA PHE A 197 -2.27 25.41 21.63
C PHE A 197 -2.07 24.83 23.04
N LYS A 198 -1.74 23.53 23.15
CA LYS A 198 -1.45 22.88 24.45
C LYS A 198 -0.31 23.59 25.21
N SER A 199 0.72 24.06 24.50
CA SER A 199 1.87 24.72 25.17
C SER A 199 1.57 26.12 25.67
N GLN A 200 0.63 26.84 25.05
CA GLN A 200 0.33 28.24 25.38
C GLN A 200 -0.91 28.38 26.25
N GLU A 201 -1.89 27.50 26.12
CA GLU A 201 -3.20 27.56 26.74
C GLU A 201 -3.53 26.24 27.46
N LEU A 202 -2.62 25.75 28.33
CA LEU A 202 -2.71 24.42 28.94
C LEU A 202 -4.04 24.19 29.68
N ASP A 203 -4.46 25.16 30.50
CA ASP A 203 -5.68 25.03 31.29
C ASP A 203 -6.92 24.93 30.39
N LEU A 204 -7.00 25.75 29.35
CA LEU A 204 -8.08 25.69 28.38
C LEU A 204 -8.03 24.38 27.57
N TYR A 205 -6.82 23.92 27.18
CA TYR A 205 -6.64 22.65 26.51
C TYR A 205 -7.16 21.47 27.34
N LEU A 206 -6.84 21.43 28.65
CA LEU A 206 -7.23 20.36 29.56
C LEU A 206 -8.75 20.29 29.77
N ASN A 207 -9.47 21.42 29.69
CA ASN A 207 -10.94 21.46 29.80
C ASN A 207 -11.67 20.72 28.68
N PHE A 208 -10.98 20.50 27.54
CA PHE A 208 -11.47 19.75 26.37
C PHE A 208 -10.77 18.40 26.20
N CYS A 209 -10.06 17.94 27.23
CA CYS A 209 -9.42 16.63 27.20
C CYS A 209 -10.19 15.62 28.05
N GLU A 210 -10.36 14.45 27.47
CA GLU A 210 -10.80 13.26 28.19
C GLU A 210 -9.64 12.26 28.28
N ILE A 211 -9.55 11.56 29.41
CA ILE A 211 -8.62 10.44 29.53
C ILE A 211 -9.31 9.20 29.01
N SER A 212 -8.82 8.68 27.91
CA SER A 212 -9.24 7.39 27.38
C SER A 212 -8.17 6.33 27.60
N THR A 213 -8.61 5.10 27.84
CA THR A 213 -7.71 3.96 27.94
C THR A 213 -7.73 3.19 26.62
N GLU A 214 -6.59 3.00 26.01
CA GLU A 214 -6.45 2.22 24.78
C GLU A 214 -5.32 1.19 24.88
N VAL A 215 -5.45 0.08 24.14
CA VAL A 215 -4.36 -0.89 24.01
C VAL A 215 -3.42 -0.45 22.90
N LYS A 216 -2.19 -0.10 23.28
CA LYS A 216 -1.12 0.24 22.33
C LYS A 216 -0.32 -1.00 21.98
N GLN A 217 -0.33 -1.34 20.68
CA GLN A 217 0.48 -2.42 20.15
C GLN A 217 1.89 -1.93 19.80
N LYS A 218 2.91 -2.70 20.18
CA LYS A 218 4.25 -2.56 19.59
C LYS A 218 4.32 -3.33 18.27
N THR A 219 5.17 -2.86 17.38
CA THR A 219 5.49 -3.58 16.13
C THR A 219 6.02 -4.96 16.45
N LEU A 220 5.60 -5.97 15.67
CA LEU A 220 6.15 -7.32 15.75
C LEU A 220 7.67 -7.26 15.52
N SER A 221 8.45 -7.77 16.47
CA SER A 221 9.90 -7.78 16.41
C SER A 221 10.43 -9.20 16.39
N ILE A 222 11.22 -9.53 15.37
CA ILE A 222 11.85 -10.85 15.23
C ILE A 222 13.13 -10.90 16.06
N ASN A 223 13.41 -12.05 16.69
CA ASN A 223 14.61 -12.28 17.48
C ASN A 223 15.88 -12.21 16.61
N LYS A 224 16.99 -11.79 17.23
CA LYS A 224 18.27 -11.61 16.53
C LYS A 224 18.82 -12.92 15.93
N ASP A 225 18.62 -14.03 16.62
CA ASP A 225 19.12 -15.33 16.15
C ASP A 225 18.40 -15.77 14.87
N ILE A 226 17.07 -15.62 14.84
CA ILE A 226 16.28 -15.86 13.62
C ILE A 226 16.71 -14.96 12.46
N LYS A 227 16.98 -13.65 12.75
CA LYS A 227 17.47 -12.72 11.73
C LYS A 227 18.82 -13.14 11.16
N ASN A 228 19.74 -13.61 12.01
CA ASN A 228 21.04 -14.07 11.59
C ASN A 228 20.94 -15.36 10.76
N ASP A 229 20.06 -16.30 11.16
CA ASP A 229 19.82 -17.57 10.44
C ASP A 229 19.14 -17.31 9.08
N ALA A 230 18.14 -16.43 9.04
CA ALA A 230 17.40 -16.17 7.83
C ALA A 230 18.25 -15.44 6.77
N GLY A 231 19.19 -14.59 7.20
CA GLY A 231 20.13 -13.88 6.33
C GLY A 231 19.49 -13.25 5.10
N GLU A 232 20.29 -13.05 4.05
CA GLU A 232 19.81 -12.69 2.70
C GLU A 232 19.63 -13.94 1.81
N SER A 233 19.84 -15.12 2.37
CA SER A 233 19.87 -16.38 1.62
C SER A 233 18.48 -16.97 1.46
N THR A 234 18.15 -17.36 0.24
CA THR A 234 16.95 -18.14 -0.09
C THR A 234 17.10 -19.63 0.19
N SER A 235 18.22 -20.06 0.77
CA SER A 235 18.48 -21.49 1.06
C SER A 235 17.37 -22.16 1.88
N PHE A 236 16.64 -21.37 2.68
CA PHE A 236 15.46 -21.82 3.44
C PHE A 236 14.16 -21.82 2.62
N PHE A 237 14.12 -21.16 1.46
CA PHE A 237 12.89 -20.91 0.69
C PHE A 237 13.16 -21.18 -0.79
N PRO A 238 13.42 -22.43 -1.19
CA PRO A 238 13.77 -22.76 -2.57
C PRO A 238 12.69 -22.34 -3.60
N GLU A 239 11.46 -22.26 -3.17
CA GLU A 239 10.34 -21.78 -3.97
C GLU A 239 10.44 -20.28 -4.36
N TRP A 240 11.29 -19.50 -3.68
CA TRP A 240 11.50 -18.06 -3.97
C TRP A 240 12.87 -17.78 -4.62
N ASN A 241 13.69 -18.79 -4.87
CA ASN A 241 15.04 -18.61 -5.42
C ASN A 241 15.03 -17.87 -6.75
N GLN A 242 14.19 -18.31 -7.69
CA GLN A 242 14.13 -17.68 -9.01
C GLN A 242 13.69 -16.21 -8.92
N GLU A 243 12.64 -15.94 -8.16
CA GLU A 243 12.13 -14.57 -7.95
C GLU A 243 13.19 -13.68 -7.28
N TYR A 244 13.91 -14.20 -6.31
CA TYR A 244 14.99 -13.48 -5.63
C TYR A 244 16.16 -13.16 -6.55
N ASP A 245 16.56 -14.10 -7.41
CA ASP A 245 17.63 -13.91 -8.38
C ASP A 245 17.23 -12.84 -9.41
N GLU A 246 15.99 -12.87 -9.89
CA GLU A 246 15.43 -11.86 -10.79
C GLU A 246 15.46 -10.46 -10.14
N ILE A 247 15.01 -10.35 -8.88
CA ILE A 247 15.02 -9.10 -8.11
C ILE A 247 16.44 -8.60 -7.89
N SER A 248 17.37 -9.49 -7.51
CA SER A 248 18.75 -9.13 -7.23
C SER A 248 19.44 -8.59 -8.48
N LYS A 249 19.23 -9.20 -9.63
CA LYS A 249 19.72 -8.74 -10.92
C LYS A 249 19.12 -7.36 -11.26
N LEU A 250 17.81 -7.22 -11.14
CA LEU A 250 17.11 -5.96 -11.43
C LEU A 250 17.60 -4.81 -10.54
N ILE A 251 17.88 -5.07 -9.26
CA ILE A 251 18.43 -4.07 -8.33
C ILE A 251 19.81 -3.61 -8.79
N VAL A 252 20.70 -4.54 -9.20
CA VAL A 252 22.05 -4.20 -9.69
C VAL A 252 21.95 -3.37 -10.96
N GLU A 253 21.21 -3.81 -11.97
CA GLU A 253 21.00 -3.08 -13.22
C GLU A 253 20.41 -1.68 -12.99
N THR A 254 19.46 -1.57 -12.07
CA THR A 254 18.85 -0.28 -11.72
C THR A 254 19.85 0.65 -11.03
N SER A 255 20.70 0.12 -10.14
CA SER A 255 21.71 0.91 -9.44
C SER A 255 22.75 1.48 -10.42
N GLU A 256 23.18 0.70 -11.42
CA GLU A 256 24.07 1.17 -12.49
C GLU A 256 23.44 2.32 -13.31
N LEU A 257 22.14 2.26 -13.57
CA LEU A 257 21.41 3.35 -14.24
C LEU A 257 21.32 4.62 -13.36
N ILE A 258 21.10 4.47 -12.05
CA ILE A 258 21.06 5.58 -11.10
C ILE A 258 22.40 6.30 -11.05
N ASP A 259 23.50 5.58 -11.12
CA ASP A 259 24.86 6.12 -11.07
C ASP A 259 25.29 6.79 -12.39
N SER A 260 24.47 6.67 -13.46
CA SER A 260 24.78 7.31 -14.73
C SER A 260 24.78 8.85 -14.64
N SER A 261 25.53 9.51 -15.52
CA SER A 261 25.72 10.95 -15.48
C SER A 261 24.51 11.79 -15.88
N SER A 262 23.57 11.22 -16.67
CA SER A 262 22.39 11.95 -17.18
C SER A 262 21.10 11.20 -16.88
N PRO A 263 20.17 11.81 -16.11
CA PRO A 263 18.85 11.23 -15.86
C PRO A 263 18.03 11.04 -17.14
N GLU A 264 18.14 11.97 -18.09
CA GLU A 264 17.38 11.94 -19.35
C GLU A 264 17.76 10.75 -20.21
N ALA A 265 19.09 10.44 -20.28
CA ALA A 265 19.60 9.34 -21.10
C ALA A 265 19.14 7.95 -20.62
N VAL A 266 18.80 7.83 -19.33
CA VAL A 266 18.40 6.56 -18.70
C VAL A 266 16.92 6.51 -18.32
N PHE A 267 16.17 7.58 -18.61
CA PHE A 267 14.78 7.75 -18.16
C PHE A 267 13.88 6.56 -18.50
N GLU A 268 13.88 6.10 -19.76
CA GLU A 268 13.05 4.99 -20.21
C GLU A 268 13.36 3.70 -19.43
N ASN A 269 14.63 3.36 -19.29
CA ASN A 269 15.05 2.16 -18.58
C ASN A 269 14.71 2.26 -17.08
N LEU A 270 14.89 3.43 -16.47
CA LEU A 270 14.50 3.66 -15.08
C LEU A 270 13.00 3.52 -14.88
N MET A 271 12.18 3.97 -15.85
CA MET A 271 10.72 3.83 -15.76
C MET A 271 10.28 2.37 -15.86
N VAL A 272 10.86 1.59 -16.77
CA VAL A 272 10.59 0.15 -16.91
C VAL A 272 10.99 -0.58 -15.62
N ASN A 273 12.24 -0.38 -15.16
CA ASN A 273 12.74 -1.04 -13.96
C ASN A 273 11.93 -0.65 -12.72
N ARG A 274 11.50 0.61 -12.62
CA ARG A 274 10.63 1.06 -11.53
C ARG A 274 9.32 0.28 -11.46
N CYS A 275 8.67 0.03 -12.61
CA CYS A 275 7.44 -0.77 -12.64
C CYS A 275 7.68 -2.20 -12.18
N GLU A 276 8.75 -2.85 -12.63
CA GLU A 276 9.11 -4.21 -12.19
C GLU A 276 9.48 -4.27 -10.70
N LEU A 277 10.23 -3.29 -10.20
CA LEU A 277 10.53 -3.17 -8.76
C LEU A 277 9.26 -2.98 -7.92
N THR A 278 8.30 -2.18 -8.42
CA THR A 278 7.00 -1.95 -7.75
C THR A 278 6.16 -3.22 -7.71
N LYS A 279 6.17 -4.01 -8.78
CA LYS A 279 5.53 -5.33 -8.83
C LYS A 279 6.05 -6.23 -7.71
N PHE A 280 7.36 -6.42 -7.63
CA PHE A 280 7.96 -7.27 -6.58
C PHE A 280 7.76 -6.69 -5.18
N GLN A 281 7.86 -5.38 -5.00
CA GLN A 281 7.59 -4.73 -3.73
C GLN A 281 6.16 -4.99 -3.25
N SER A 282 5.17 -4.93 -4.15
CA SER A 282 3.76 -5.19 -3.85
C SER A 282 3.51 -6.64 -3.46
N LEU A 283 4.12 -7.61 -4.17
CA LEU A 283 4.09 -9.03 -3.84
C LEU A 283 4.69 -9.30 -2.44
N TYR A 284 5.85 -8.71 -2.16
CA TYR A 284 6.54 -8.92 -0.89
C TYR A 284 5.77 -8.27 0.28
N ASP A 285 5.21 -7.07 0.10
CA ASP A 285 4.34 -6.45 1.12
C ASP A 285 3.09 -7.28 1.41
N PHE A 286 2.47 -7.84 0.38
CA PHE A 286 1.32 -8.71 0.51
C PHE A 286 1.66 -9.98 1.30
N ARG A 287 2.65 -10.74 0.86
CA ARG A 287 3.11 -11.98 1.51
C ARG A 287 3.60 -11.73 2.93
N LYS A 288 4.44 -10.70 3.13
CA LYS A 288 4.93 -10.30 4.46
C LYS A 288 3.80 -10.07 5.44
N THR A 289 2.76 -9.33 5.03
CA THR A 289 1.61 -9.06 5.89
C THR A 289 0.87 -10.34 6.25
N ASN A 290 0.74 -11.29 5.34
CA ASN A 290 0.11 -12.59 5.60
C ASN A 290 0.90 -13.40 6.62
N PHE A 291 2.24 -13.44 6.52
CA PHE A 291 3.11 -14.06 7.54
C PHE A 291 3.06 -13.32 8.88
N GLU A 292 2.97 -11.99 8.89
CA GLU A 292 2.82 -11.20 10.11
C GLU A 292 1.54 -11.60 10.88
N TYR A 293 0.41 -11.77 10.19
CA TYR A 293 -0.82 -12.23 10.83
C TYR A 293 -0.68 -13.65 11.39
N ARG A 294 -0.06 -14.58 10.68
CA ARG A 294 0.19 -15.95 11.17
C ARG A 294 1.07 -15.96 12.42
N LEU A 295 2.13 -15.13 12.46
CA LEU A 295 2.99 -14.99 13.63
C LEU A 295 2.27 -14.35 14.81
N LYS A 296 1.50 -13.29 14.60
CA LYS A 296 0.70 -12.66 15.64
C LYS A 296 -0.36 -13.62 16.21
N HIS A 297 -0.98 -14.40 15.35
CA HIS A 297 -1.90 -15.44 15.75
C HIS A 297 -1.22 -16.51 16.62
N ALA A 298 -0.04 -16.96 16.24
CA ALA A 298 0.76 -17.91 17.02
C ALA A 298 1.20 -17.33 18.39
N CYS A 299 1.35 -16.00 18.53
CA CYS A 299 1.55 -15.36 19.83
C CYS A 299 0.29 -15.42 20.71
N GLY A 300 -0.90 -15.40 20.13
CA GLY A 300 -2.16 -15.35 20.86
C GLY A 300 -2.23 -14.16 21.82
N LEU A 301 -2.58 -14.41 23.07
CA LEU A 301 -2.59 -13.40 24.14
C LEU A 301 -1.21 -13.17 24.78
N ALA A 302 -0.20 -13.99 24.48
CA ALA A 302 1.15 -13.85 25.01
C ALA A 302 1.89 -12.63 24.44
N SER A 303 2.98 -12.23 25.10
CA SER A 303 3.84 -11.12 24.68
C SER A 303 4.75 -11.46 23.50
N GLY A 304 4.80 -12.75 23.11
CA GLY A 304 5.63 -13.25 22.00
C GLY A 304 5.79 -14.76 22.01
N ILE A 305 6.70 -15.25 21.15
CA ILE A 305 7.13 -16.65 21.09
C ILE A 305 8.58 -16.69 21.48
N LYS A 306 8.93 -17.51 22.47
CA LYS A 306 10.26 -17.60 23.10
C LYS A 306 11.35 -17.83 22.06
N GLY A 307 12.31 -16.91 21.99
CA GLY A 307 13.43 -17.01 21.06
C GLY A 307 13.07 -16.78 19.57
N VAL A 308 11.83 -16.45 19.25
CA VAL A 308 11.36 -16.24 17.86
C VAL A 308 10.97 -14.81 17.61
N CYS A 309 9.97 -14.29 18.31
CA CYS A 309 9.46 -12.93 18.12
C CYS A 309 8.80 -12.38 19.37
N THR A 310 8.62 -11.06 19.41
CA THR A 310 7.84 -10.35 20.43
C THR A 310 6.76 -9.48 19.79
N TRP A 311 5.54 -9.51 20.39
CA TRP A 311 4.42 -8.67 20.00
C TRP A 311 3.70 -8.17 21.26
N LYS A 312 4.27 -7.13 21.89
CA LYS A 312 3.75 -6.57 23.14
C LYS A 312 2.58 -5.64 22.89
N ARG A 313 1.57 -5.78 23.74
CA ARG A 313 0.38 -4.93 23.78
C ARG A 313 0.22 -4.46 25.21
N SER A 314 0.16 -3.15 25.41
CA SER A 314 0.09 -2.55 26.75
C SER A 314 -1.08 -1.59 26.83
N LEU A 315 -1.79 -1.63 27.93
CA LEU A 315 -2.81 -0.64 28.24
C LEU A 315 -2.13 0.70 28.52
N ILE A 316 -2.54 1.74 27.84
CA ILE A 316 -2.02 3.09 28.07
C ILE A 316 -3.18 4.05 28.28
N GLU A 317 -2.97 5.02 29.15
CA GLU A 317 -3.84 6.19 29.27
C GLU A 317 -3.40 7.23 28.26
N LYS A 318 -4.37 7.82 27.57
CA LYS A 318 -4.15 8.83 26.53
C LYS A 318 -5.11 9.99 26.72
N GLU A 319 -4.55 11.19 26.73
CA GLU A 319 -5.35 12.41 26.64
C GLU A 319 -5.89 12.55 25.20
N VAL A 320 -7.20 12.57 25.09
CA VAL A 320 -7.91 12.81 23.82
C VAL A 320 -8.55 14.20 23.90
N PHE A 321 -8.02 15.11 23.09
CA PHE A 321 -8.56 16.45 22.95
C PHE A 321 -9.72 16.44 21.95
N ASP A 322 -10.89 16.91 22.36
CA ASP A 322 -12.07 17.09 21.52
C ASP A 322 -11.97 18.41 20.76
N GLU A 323 -11.34 18.36 19.58
CA GLU A 323 -11.19 19.52 18.70
C GLU A 323 -12.54 20.01 18.16
N THR A 324 -13.51 19.11 17.96
CA THR A 324 -14.82 19.47 17.43
C THR A 324 -15.58 20.32 18.47
N LYS A 325 -15.69 19.85 19.69
CA LYS A 325 -16.32 20.58 20.79
C LYS A 325 -15.59 21.90 21.06
N PHE A 326 -14.24 21.87 21.09
CA PHE A 326 -13.44 23.08 21.28
C PHE A 326 -13.72 24.12 20.18
N LYS A 327 -13.80 23.71 18.92
CA LYS A 327 -14.10 24.62 17.78
C LYS A 327 -15.51 25.21 17.88
N GLU A 328 -16.48 24.44 18.36
CA GLU A 328 -17.86 24.92 18.53
C GLU A 328 -17.96 25.97 19.66
N GLU A 329 -17.29 25.73 20.79
CA GLU A 329 -17.34 26.62 21.97
C GLU A 329 -16.37 27.82 21.85
N HIS A 330 -15.24 27.66 21.17
CA HIS A 330 -14.18 28.68 21.03
C HIS A 330 -13.71 28.87 19.58
N PRO A 331 -14.59 29.27 18.65
CA PRO A 331 -14.26 29.36 17.21
C PRO A 331 -13.10 30.33 16.93
N ASP A 332 -13.04 31.46 17.63
CA ASP A 332 -11.98 32.47 17.44
C ASP A 332 -10.61 31.94 17.87
N LYS A 333 -10.56 31.27 19.02
CA LYS A 333 -9.35 30.62 19.52
C LYS A 333 -8.91 29.47 18.61
N HIS A 334 -9.84 28.65 18.11
CA HIS A 334 -9.54 27.61 17.15
C HIS A 334 -8.93 28.20 15.87
N ALA A 335 -9.47 29.31 15.37
CA ALA A 335 -8.95 30.00 14.20
C ALA A 335 -7.53 30.58 14.42
N GLU A 336 -7.26 31.14 15.61
CA GLU A 336 -5.94 31.65 16.00
C GLU A 336 -4.83 30.57 15.88
N TYR A 337 -5.12 29.35 16.29
CA TYR A 337 -4.18 28.21 16.23
C TYR A 337 -4.30 27.36 14.95
N THR A 338 -5.19 27.75 14.01
CA THR A 338 -5.29 27.08 12.71
C THR A 338 -4.37 27.75 11.69
N LYS A 339 -3.34 27.03 11.26
CA LYS A 339 -2.34 27.56 10.32
C LYS A 339 -2.29 26.73 9.04
N THR A 340 -2.10 27.40 7.94
CA THR A 340 -1.78 26.76 6.65
C THR A 340 -0.28 26.61 6.55
N GLY A 341 0.20 25.43 6.23
CA GLY A 341 1.61 25.19 5.94
C GLY A 341 2.04 25.90 4.66
N GLU A 342 3.33 26.10 4.48
CA GLU A 342 3.88 26.62 3.23
C GLU A 342 3.61 25.64 2.07
N SER A 343 3.33 26.17 0.89
CA SER A 343 3.26 25.37 -0.31
C SER A 343 4.62 24.78 -0.66
N TYR A 344 4.63 23.56 -1.16
CA TYR A 344 5.85 22.88 -1.56
C TYR A 344 5.70 22.18 -2.91
N GLN A 345 6.82 22.00 -3.60
CA GLN A 345 6.84 21.25 -4.85
C GLN A 345 6.90 19.75 -4.58
N ARG A 346 6.09 19.00 -5.31
CA ARG A 346 6.12 17.53 -5.30
C ARG A 346 6.18 17.00 -6.72
N THR A 347 7.19 16.16 -6.98
CA THR A 347 7.32 15.44 -8.24
C THR A 347 6.54 14.13 -8.18
N PHE A 348 5.71 13.90 -9.18
CA PHE A 348 4.97 12.66 -9.39
C PHE A 348 5.60 11.93 -10.56
N VAL A 349 6.31 10.86 -10.27
CA VAL A 349 7.08 10.10 -11.25
C VAL A 349 6.20 9.03 -11.89
N GLY A 350 6.20 8.96 -13.21
CA GLY A 350 5.68 7.84 -14.00
C GLY A 350 4.19 7.59 -13.87
N ARG A 351 3.38 8.63 -13.77
CA ARG A 351 1.92 8.47 -13.83
C ARG A 351 1.48 8.05 -15.23
N GLY A 352 0.58 7.07 -15.31
CA GLY A 352 -0.11 6.76 -16.55
C GLY A 352 -0.81 8.02 -17.11
N ASN A 353 -0.56 8.35 -18.37
CA ASN A 353 -1.08 9.55 -19.03
C ASN A 353 -2.04 9.22 -20.20
N ARG A 354 -2.12 7.95 -20.57
CA ARG A 354 -3.10 7.52 -21.56
C ARG A 354 -4.49 7.67 -20.96
N ARG A 355 -5.30 8.54 -21.57
CA ARG A 355 -6.74 8.48 -21.34
C ARG A 355 -7.32 7.62 -22.45
N PRO A 356 -8.23 6.69 -22.14
CA PRO A 356 -9.00 6.03 -23.18
C PRO A 356 -9.53 7.11 -24.11
N VAL A 357 -9.13 7.10 -25.37
CA VAL A 357 -9.62 8.10 -26.33
C VAL A 357 -11.08 7.79 -26.57
N ILE A 358 -11.93 8.62 -26.04
CA ILE A 358 -13.37 8.57 -26.29
C ILE A 358 -13.57 9.26 -27.65
N TYR A 359 -13.76 8.48 -28.70
CA TYR A 359 -14.19 8.98 -30.01
C TYR A 359 -15.70 9.00 -30.07
#